data_bd383d2315f873c223be5dd14f286b0e
#
_entry.id   bd383d2315f873c223be5dd14f286b0e
#
_cell.length_a   1.000
_cell.length_b   1.000
_cell.length_c   1.000
_cell.angle_alpha   90.00
_cell.angle_beta   90.00
_cell.angle_gamma   90.00
#
_symmetry.space_group_name_H-M   'P 1'
#
loop_
_entity.id
_entity.type
_entity.pdbx_description
1 polymer ?
#
loop_
_entity_poly.entity_id
_entity_poly.type
_entity_poly.pdbx_seq_one_letter_code
_entity_poly.pdbx_strand_id
1 'polypeptide(L)'
;LAGCAQIFTKSRFEGPLWTLVLSESEKYVQAPMQEYKKAFIIVFILTILIVLLLSTNQIRKNLIPLVRLQRVTRNISRGDFSSRVEVDGGDEFAALAESFNNMAEKLDHQFRTLRTMATIDHAVLSVLDAEKIVDTFISRAGDVLPCDSVSICLPDSQTDDTWHNYTKDVMHPGKKICRDIQILGGELGQLYQNKEYMLLDYKQAIPRYLKEMSGQGMRSFVVLPIHLKDKVSAIVSLGNREQEDYSRDFLIQARQISDRIAVALSNTNLVEDLNMLNWGTLVTLARVVDAKSHWTAGHSERVADLAVTIGTAMGLSKREITSLKKAGLLHDIGKISTPHILLEKPGKLTDEEFGIIREHPVKGAHILEPITPYREIIPGVLQHHERFDGRGYPHGISGREISLYARIIAVADAYDAMVSDRPYRRGKSQEFVIDEIRQQAGHQFDPIVVKVFLSIFSEDEAAEACVRA
;
A
#
# COMPACT_ATOMS: atom_id res chain seq x y z
N LEU A 1 -81.60 13.54 61.37
CA LEU A 1 -81.42 12.32 62.18
C LEU A 1 -82.03 12.56 63.50
N ALA A 2 -83.03 11.76 63.90
CA ALA A 2 -83.66 11.81 65.23
C ALA A 2 -83.20 10.61 66.05
N GLY A 3 -82.62 10.87 67.18
CA GLY A 3 -82.26 9.85 68.13
C GLY A 3 -83.36 9.76 69.18
N CYS A 4 -83.91 8.58 69.42
CA CYS A 4 -84.92 8.38 70.49
C CYS A 4 -84.26 7.62 71.64
N ALA A 5 -84.34 8.18 72.81
CA ALA A 5 -83.94 7.46 74.00
C ALA A 5 -85.18 7.36 74.92
N GLN A 6 -85.51 6.17 75.29
CA GLN A 6 -86.57 5.89 76.28
C GLN A 6 -85.95 5.95 77.72
N ILE A 7 -86.50 6.88 78.48
CA ILE A 7 -86.11 6.99 79.89
C ILE A 7 -87.11 6.19 80.67
N PHE A 8 -86.64 5.01 81.22
CA PHE A 8 -87.42 4.22 82.09
C PHE A 8 -87.45 4.78 83.52
N THR A 9 -88.57 5.34 83.87
CA THR A 9 -88.79 5.85 85.20
C THR A 9 -89.61 4.81 86.01
N LYS A 10 -89.27 3.54 85.91
CA LYS A 10 -90.08 2.50 86.46
C LYS A 10 -89.40 1.80 87.67
N SER A 11 -89.40 2.46 88.78
CA SER A 11 -89.23 1.80 90.04
C SER A 11 -89.81 2.54 91.30
N ARG A 12 -90.34 3.77 91.13
CA ARG A 12 -90.94 4.50 92.28
C ARG A 12 -92.07 5.48 91.96
N PHE A 13 -92.48 5.68 90.74
CA PHE A 13 -93.59 6.53 90.39
C PHE A 13 -94.35 5.93 89.19
N GLU A 14 -95.62 5.70 89.38
CA GLU A 14 -96.57 5.31 88.32
C GLU A 14 -96.81 6.56 87.39
N GLY A 15 -95.95 6.81 86.50
CA GLY A 15 -96.05 7.90 85.56
C GLY A 15 -95.91 7.50 84.12
N PRO A 16 -96.42 8.24 83.17
CA PRO A 16 -96.34 7.86 81.74
C PRO A 16 -94.91 7.81 81.25
N LEU A 17 -94.67 6.91 80.36
CA LEU A 17 -93.38 6.79 79.68
C LEU A 17 -93.04 8.10 78.90
N TRP A 18 -91.99 8.72 79.34
CA TRP A 18 -91.50 9.90 78.64
C TRP A 18 -90.51 9.41 77.56
N THR A 19 -90.83 9.86 76.32
CA THR A 19 -89.88 9.68 75.24
C THR A 19 -89.21 11.00 74.91
N LEU A 20 -87.96 11.08 75.18
CA LEU A 20 -87.17 12.28 74.77
C LEU A 20 -86.81 12.10 73.34
N VAL A 21 -87.32 12.94 72.48
CA VAL A 21 -86.94 13.03 71.08
C VAL A 21 -86.00 14.18 70.89
N LEU A 22 -84.78 13.93 70.73
CA LEU A 22 -83.82 14.92 70.27
C LEU A 22 -83.80 14.91 68.77
N SER A 23 -84.32 16.00 68.17
CA SER A 23 -84.24 16.19 66.69
C SER A 23 -83.33 17.37 66.42
N GLU A 24 -82.29 17.06 65.64
CA GLU A 24 -81.42 18.11 65.12
C GLU A 24 -81.68 18.27 63.60
N SER A 25 -81.60 19.45 63.09
CA SER A 25 -81.82 19.74 61.69
C SER A 25 -80.81 19.00 60.86
N GLU A 26 -81.26 18.25 59.84
CA GLU A 26 -80.39 17.50 58.88
C GLU A 26 -79.29 18.42 58.30
N LYS A 27 -79.62 19.65 58.07
CA LYS A 27 -78.73 20.70 57.59
C LYS A 27 -77.54 20.98 58.54
N TYR A 28 -77.81 20.94 59.88
CA TYR A 28 -76.82 21.19 60.92
C TYR A 28 -75.87 19.97 61.10
N VAL A 29 -76.41 18.79 61.00
CA VAL A 29 -75.62 17.51 61.12
C VAL A 29 -74.78 17.30 59.85
N GLN A 30 -75.28 17.75 58.69
CA GLN A 30 -74.54 17.57 57.41
C GLN A 30 -73.57 18.72 57.10
N ALA A 31 -73.67 19.89 57.73
CA ALA A 31 -72.80 21.02 57.50
C ALA A 31 -71.29 20.67 57.64
N PRO A 32 -70.84 20.02 58.69
CA PRO A 32 -69.45 19.61 58.82
C PRO A 32 -69.00 18.67 57.69
N MET A 33 -69.93 17.77 57.29
CA MET A 33 -69.62 16.77 56.23
C MET A 33 -69.45 17.41 54.84
N GLN A 34 -70.13 18.50 54.59
CA GLN A 34 -69.97 19.29 53.36
C GLN A 34 -68.62 20.00 53.33
N GLU A 35 -68.16 20.55 54.42
CA GLU A 35 -66.82 21.14 54.54
C GLU A 35 -65.72 20.09 54.40
N TYR A 36 -65.91 18.98 55.06
CA TYR A 36 -65.00 17.83 54.87
C TYR A 36 -64.92 17.33 53.37
N LYS A 37 -66.06 17.24 52.69
CA LYS A 37 -66.13 16.93 51.27
C LYS A 37 -65.34 17.90 50.41
N LYS A 38 -65.49 19.23 50.64
CA LYS A 38 -64.73 20.24 49.94
C LYS A 38 -63.23 20.15 50.21
N ALA A 39 -62.85 20.02 51.46
CA ALA A 39 -61.45 19.84 51.89
C ALA A 39 -60.83 18.58 51.29
N PHE A 40 -61.56 17.48 51.24
CA PHE A 40 -61.15 16.23 50.67
C PHE A 40 -60.85 16.34 49.14
N ILE A 41 -61.74 17.01 48.41
CA ILE A 41 -61.54 17.25 46.96
C ILE A 41 -60.32 18.10 46.75
N ILE A 42 -60.07 19.13 47.54
CA ILE A 42 -58.87 19.99 47.42
C ILE A 42 -57.59 19.20 47.70
N VAL A 43 -57.58 18.39 48.78
CA VAL A 43 -56.42 17.56 49.15
C VAL A 43 -56.19 16.51 48.11
N PHE A 44 -57.23 15.88 47.55
CA PHE A 44 -57.13 14.90 46.47
C PHE A 44 -56.54 15.48 45.20
N ILE A 45 -56.99 16.68 44.76
CA ILE A 45 -56.43 17.35 43.60
C ILE A 45 -54.97 17.73 43.85
N LEU A 46 -54.66 18.26 45.07
CA LEU A 46 -53.26 18.61 45.41
C LEU A 46 -52.34 17.42 45.43
N THR A 47 -52.84 16.28 45.94
CA THR A 47 -52.08 14.98 45.95
C THR A 47 -51.80 14.53 44.52
N ILE A 48 -52.81 14.54 43.63
CA ILE A 48 -52.61 14.20 42.22
C ILE A 48 -51.58 15.16 41.57
N LEU A 49 -51.65 16.43 41.81
CA LEU A 49 -50.74 17.44 41.30
C LEU A 49 -49.29 17.17 41.76
N ILE A 50 -49.12 16.90 43.05
CA ILE A 50 -47.81 16.55 43.64
C ILE A 50 -47.26 15.27 43.01
N VAL A 51 -48.08 14.20 42.89
CA VAL A 51 -47.68 12.94 42.26
C VAL A 51 -47.26 13.16 40.77
N LEU A 52 -48.01 13.96 40.03
CA LEU A 52 -47.72 14.32 38.65
C LEU A 52 -46.39 15.09 38.52
N LEU A 53 -46.18 16.07 39.41
CA LEU A 53 -44.94 16.87 39.48
C LEU A 53 -43.74 15.99 39.84
N LEU A 54 -43.85 15.12 40.85
CA LEU A 54 -42.81 14.20 41.23
C LEU A 54 -42.51 13.19 40.14
N SER A 55 -43.55 12.62 39.49
CA SER A 55 -43.42 11.68 38.38
C SER A 55 -42.73 12.29 37.17
N THR A 56 -43.14 13.51 36.76
CA THR A 56 -42.48 14.21 35.65
C THR A 56 -41.03 14.56 35.94
N ASN A 57 -40.73 14.98 37.18
CA ASN A 57 -39.35 15.23 37.60
C ASN A 57 -38.49 13.96 37.60
N GLN A 58 -39.05 12.84 38.08
CA GLN A 58 -38.36 11.52 38.09
C GLN A 58 -38.07 11.03 36.68
N ILE A 59 -39.04 11.20 35.74
CA ILE A 59 -38.89 10.87 34.33
C ILE A 59 -37.76 11.70 33.69
N ARG A 60 -37.75 13.00 33.94
CA ARG A 60 -36.69 13.88 33.42
C ARG A 60 -35.31 13.52 33.96
N LYS A 61 -35.20 13.25 35.25
CA LYS A 61 -33.92 12.93 35.88
C LYS A 61 -33.39 11.56 35.50
N ASN A 62 -34.22 10.54 35.41
CA ASN A 62 -33.76 9.15 35.29
C ASN A 62 -33.92 8.56 33.87
N LEU A 63 -35.05 8.85 33.18
CA LEU A 63 -35.31 8.23 31.88
C LEU A 63 -34.63 8.93 30.72
N ILE A 64 -34.61 10.26 30.71
CA ILE A 64 -34.04 11.04 29.60
C ILE A 64 -32.55 10.77 29.43
N PRO A 65 -31.71 10.76 30.50
CA PRO A 65 -30.29 10.40 30.38
C PRO A 65 -30.06 9.02 29.83
N LEU A 66 -30.85 8.03 30.26
CA LEU A 66 -30.75 6.64 29.75
C LEU A 66 -31.08 6.55 28.27
N VAL A 67 -32.11 7.25 27.79
CA VAL A 67 -32.46 7.27 26.36
C VAL A 67 -31.35 7.97 25.52
N ARG A 68 -30.74 9.04 26.06
CA ARG A 68 -29.59 9.69 25.42
C ARG A 68 -28.41 8.71 25.31
N LEU A 69 -28.09 8.03 26.39
CA LEU A 69 -27.00 7.06 26.44
C LEU A 69 -27.23 5.89 25.47
N GLN A 70 -28.48 5.36 25.41
CA GLN A 70 -28.87 4.33 24.45
C GLN A 70 -28.70 4.80 22.99
N ARG A 71 -29.07 6.06 22.70
CA ARG A 71 -28.92 6.63 21.34
C ARG A 71 -27.46 6.72 20.94
N VAL A 72 -26.60 7.26 21.80
CA VAL A 72 -25.16 7.39 21.54
C VAL A 72 -24.50 6.01 21.42
N THR A 73 -24.87 5.04 22.29
CA THR A 73 -24.41 3.65 22.17
C THR A 73 -24.77 3.04 20.81
N ARG A 74 -25.98 3.33 20.31
CA ARG A 74 -26.42 2.86 18.99
C ARG A 74 -25.66 3.52 17.86
N ASN A 75 -25.26 4.78 17.99
CA ASN A 75 -24.43 5.48 17.00
C ASN A 75 -23.03 4.87 16.96
N ILE A 76 -22.42 4.65 18.15
CA ILE A 76 -21.12 4.00 18.27
C ILE A 76 -21.14 2.59 17.64
N SER A 77 -22.20 1.82 17.88
CA SER A 77 -22.35 0.47 17.27
C SER A 77 -22.46 0.48 15.75
N ARG A 78 -22.76 1.63 15.15
CA ARG A 78 -22.79 1.87 13.71
C ARG A 78 -21.51 2.48 13.14
N GLY A 79 -20.50 2.64 14.00
CA GLY A 79 -19.20 3.19 13.62
C GLY A 79 -19.07 4.71 13.73
N ASP A 80 -20.07 5.40 14.28
CA ASP A 80 -19.97 6.84 14.61
C ASP A 80 -19.42 7.01 16.02
N PHE A 81 -18.11 7.06 16.13
CA PHE A 81 -17.39 7.24 17.40
C PHE A 81 -17.28 8.72 17.82
N SER A 82 -17.75 9.67 17.00
CA SER A 82 -17.71 11.10 17.32
C SER A 82 -18.85 11.52 18.25
N SER A 83 -19.93 10.73 18.33
CA SER A 83 -21.07 10.99 19.19
C SER A 83 -20.68 10.99 20.66
N ARG A 84 -21.10 12.01 21.41
CA ARG A 84 -20.87 12.16 22.86
C ARG A 84 -22.18 12.28 23.61
N VAL A 85 -22.21 11.83 24.87
CA VAL A 85 -23.31 12.04 25.81
C VAL A 85 -23.09 13.39 26.50
N GLU A 86 -24.06 14.30 26.41
CA GLU A 86 -24.02 15.56 27.17
C GLU A 86 -24.09 15.26 28.68
N VAL A 87 -23.17 15.85 29.41
CA VAL A 87 -23.07 15.68 30.88
C VAL A 87 -23.75 16.87 31.52
N ASP A 88 -25.01 16.68 31.97
CA ASP A 88 -25.75 17.68 32.73
C ASP A 88 -25.89 17.20 34.19
N GLY A 89 -25.23 17.87 35.13
CA GLY A 89 -25.38 17.59 36.59
C GLY A 89 -24.15 16.94 37.22
N GLY A 90 -24.25 16.64 38.52
CA GLY A 90 -23.21 16.04 39.37
C GLY A 90 -23.69 14.74 40.02
N ASP A 91 -24.55 13.98 39.34
CA ASP A 91 -25.11 12.73 39.81
C ASP A 91 -24.44 11.50 39.17
N GLU A 92 -24.89 10.30 39.50
CA GLU A 92 -24.36 9.03 39.01
C GLU A 92 -24.46 8.90 37.49
N PHE A 93 -25.43 9.58 36.85
CA PHE A 93 -25.56 9.60 35.39
C PHE A 93 -24.49 10.46 34.72
N ALA A 94 -24.07 11.54 35.39
CA ALA A 94 -22.94 12.36 34.90
C ALA A 94 -21.62 11.54 34.91
N ALA A 95 -21.34 10.84 36.02
CA ALA A 95 -20.16 9.95 36.12
C ALA A 95 -20.20 8.84 35.09
N LEU A 96 -21.38 8.26 34.82
CA LEU A 96 -21.55 7.23 33.78
C LEU A 96 -21.34 7.81 32.38
N ALA A 97 -21.87 9.01 32.07
CA ALA A 97 -21.70 9.68 30.82
C ALA A 97 -20.22 10.02 30.56
N GLU A 98 -19.48 10.48 31.55
CA GLU A 98 -18.05 10.76 31.48
C GLU A 98 -17.26 9.47 31.18
N SER A 99 -17.51 8.38 31.92
CA SER A 99 -16.88 7.08 31.69
C SER A 99 -17.18 6.55 30.29
N PHE A 100 -18.40 6.74 29.80
CA PHE A 100 -18.81 6.35 28.47
C PHE A 100 -18.11 7.20 27.38
N ASN A 101 -18.00 8.51 27.57
CA ASN A 101 -17.31 9.41 26.65
C ASN A 101 -15.81 9.06 26.55
N ASN A 102 -15.17 8.76 27.70
CA ASN A 102 -13.78 8.31 27.75
C ASN A 102 -13.58 6.96 27.01
N MET A 103 -14.53 6.04 27.15
CA MET A 103 -14.51 4.78 26.39
C MET A 103 -14.68 5.04 24.87
N ALA A 104 -15.61 5.90 24.48
CA ALA A 104 -15.87 6.26 23.10
C ALA A 104 -14.63 6.92 22.45
N GLU A 105 -13.92 7.77 23.18
CA GLU A 105 -12.68 8.41 22.75
C GLU A 105 -11.56 7.38 22.51
N LYS A 106 -11.37 6.45 23.45
CA LYS A 106 -10.40 5.35 23.29
C LYS A 106 -10.72 4.47 22.07
N LEU A 107 -12.00 4.16 21.86
CA LEU A 107 -12.44 3.39 20.70
C LEU A 107 -12.17 4.14 19.39
N ASP A 108 -12.52 5.44 19.32
CA ASP A 108 -12.25 6.28 18.15
C ASP A 108 -10.77 6.29 17.80
N HIS A 109 -9.91 6.50 18.80
CA HIS A 109 -8.46 6.47 18.63
C HIS A 109 -7.98 5.10 18.11
N GLN A 110 -8.45 4.00 18.70
CA GLN A 110 -8.09 2.64 18.26
C GLN A 110 -8.54 2.36 16.81
N PHE A 111 -9.76 2.75 16.45
CA PHE A 111 -10.28 2.56 15.09
C PHE A 111 -9.55 3.42 14.05
N ARG A 112 -9.21 4.66 14.38
CA ARG A 112 -8.38 5.51 13.50
C ARG A 112 -7.02 4.88 13.27
N THR A 113 -6.36 4.44 14.33
CA THR A 113 -5.06 3.74 14.25
C THR A 113 -5.15 2.50 13.37
N LEU A 114 -6.15 1.62 13.60
CA LEU A 114 -6.36 0.43 12.78
C LEU A 114 -6.65 0.75 11.31
N ARG A 115 -7.44 1.78 11.03
CA ARG A 115 -7.78 2.19 9.67
C ARG A 115 -6.57 2.74 8.92
N THR A 116 -5.73 3.52 9.59
CA THR A 116 -4.48 4.02 8.98
C THR A 116 -3.48 2.89 8.80
N MET A 117 -3.37 1.98 9.75
CA MET A 117 -2.57 0.76 9.60
C MET A 117 -3.02 -0.06 8.38
N ALA A 118 -4.32 -0.29 8.22
CA ALA A 118 -4.86 -1.00 7.05
C ALA A 118 -4.58 -0.25 5.72
N THR A 119 -4.58 1.07 5.73
CA THR A 119 -4.22 1.87 4.54
C THR A 119 -2.74 1.75 4.21
N ILE A 120 -1.87 1.75 5.22
CA ILE A 120 -0.44 1.52 5.06
C ILE A 120 -0.20 0.09 4.56
N ASP A 121 -0.85 -0.91 5.16
CA ASP A 121 -0.73 -2.32 4.73
C ASP A 121 -1.17 -2.50 3.26
N HIS A 122 -2.27 -1.88 2.85
CA HIS A 122 -2.74 -1.94 1.46
C HIS A 122 -1.77 -1.25 0.49
N ALA A 123 -1.22 -0.11 0.88
CA ALA A 123 -0.21 0.60 0.08
C ALA A 123 1.09 -0.24 -0.05
N VAL A 124 1.49 -0.91 1.04
CA VAL A 124 2.64 -1.83 1.09
C VAL A 124 2.46 -3.03 0.17
N LEU A 125 1.25 -3.60 0.14
CA LEU A 125 0.94 -4.78 -0.69
C LEU A 125 0.75 -4.43 -2.17
N SER A 126 0.39 -3.18 -2.48
CA SER A 126 0.04 -2.75 -3.85
C SER A 126 1.18 -2.07 -4.60
N VAL A 127 2.26 -1.66 -3.93
CA VAL A 127 3.32 -0.83 -4.51
C VAL A 127 4.70 -1.40 -4.17
N LEU A 128 5.37 -1.91 -5.20
CA LEU A 128 6.77 -2.35 -5.16
C LEU A 128 7.73 -1.18 -5.45
N ASP A 129 7.52 -0.03 -4.82
CA ASP A 129 8.25 1.21 -5.07
C ASP A 129 8.52 1.90 -3.72
N ALA A 130 9.77 1.93 -3.32
CA ALA A 130 10.19 2.46 -2.02
C ALA A 130 9.80 3.94 -1.84
N GLU A 131 9.87 4.76 -2.89
CA GLU A 131 9.48 6.18 -2.82
C GLU A 131 7.99 6.35 -2.53
N LYS A 132 7.13 5.54 -3.14
CA LYS A 132 5.68 5.60 -2.90
C LYS A 132 5.31 5.10 -1.51
N ILE A 133 6.06 4.13 -0.97
CA ILE A 133 5.90 3.68 0.43
C ILE A 133 6.23 4.84 1.37
N VAL A 134 7.37 5.51 1.14
CA VAL A 134 7.78 6.70 1.89
C VAL A 134 6.74 7.82 1.80
N ASP A 135 6.25 8.13 0.60
CA ASP A 135 5.24 9.18 0.38
C ASP A 135 3.94 8.91 1.12
N THR A 136 3.49 7.66 1.08
CA THR A 136 2.28 7.23 1.79
C THR A 136 2.46 7.35 3.30
N PHE A 137 3.60 6.90 3.81
CA PHE A 137 3.93 6.98 5.22
C PHE A 137 3.99 8.43 5.71
N ILE A 138 4.84 9.27 5.10
CA ILE A 138 5.03 10.66 5.49
C ILE A 138 3.71 11.46 5.41
N SER A 139 2.82 11.08 4.48
CA SER A 139 1.51 11.74 4.33
C SER A 139 0.52 11.36 5.42
N ARG A 140 0.63 10.15 5.98
CA ARG A 140 -0.35 9.57 6.91
C ARG A 140 0.12 9.45 8.35
N ALA A 141 1.43 9.50 8.59
CA ALA A 141 1.97 9.34 9.95
C ALA A 141 1.43 10.40 10.93
N GLY A 142 1.29 11.65 10.49
CA GLY A 142 0.71 12.74 11.29
C GLY A 142 -0.77 12.55 11.66
N ASP A 143 -1.52 11.71 10.92
CA ASP A 143 -2.93 11.42 11.25
C ASP A 143 -3.06 10.49 12.47
N VAL A 144 -1.99 9.76 12.82
CA VAL A 144 -1.99 8.73 13.87
C VAL A 144 -1.06 9.06 15.02
N LEU A 145 0.08 9.66 14.71
CA LEU A 145 1.09 10.02 15.69
C LEU A 145 1.02 11.52 15.97
N PRO A 146 0.78 11.93 17.21
CA PRO A 146 0.81 13.35 17.61
C PRO A 146 2.25 13.86 17.51
N CYS A 147 2.64 14.38 16.36
CA CYS A 147 3.95 14.97 16.09
C CYS A 147 3.82 16.14 15.13
N ASP A 148 4.74 17.11 15.22
CA ASP A 148 4.75 18.30 14.35
C ASP A 148 5.50 18.05 13.05
N SER A 149 6.44 17.12 13.02
CA SER A 149 7.23 16.79 11.84
C SER A 149 7.57 15.31 11.79
N VAL A 150 7.58 14.74 10.57
CA VAL A 150 7.94 13.35 10.30
C VAL A 150 9.06 13.33 9.28
N SER A 151 10.06 12.48 9.51
CA SER A 151 11.13 12.23 8.56
C SER A 151 11.37 10.73 8.40
N ILE A 152 11.74 10.33 7.19
CA ILE A 152 12.30 9.01 6.90
C ILE A 152 13.57 9.16 6.09
N CYS A 153 14.61 8.47 6.51
CA CYS A 153 15.92 8.47 5.86
C CYS A 153 16.22 7.07 5.32
N LEU A 154 16.48 6.95 4.02
CA LEU A 154 16.78 5.70 3.33
C LEU A 154 18.19 5.74 2.76
N PRO A 155 18.97 4.64 2.81
CA PRO A 155 20.25 4.56 2.11
C PRO A 155 20.03 4.59 0.60
N ASP A 156 20.93 5.22 -0.13
CA ASP A 156 20.97 5.13 -1.57
C ASP A 156 21.38 3.71 -2.00
N SER A 157 20.70 3.16 -2.99
CA SER A 157 21.00 1.83 -3.53
C SER A 157 22.30 1.77 -4.36
N GLN A 158 22.81 2.93 -4.81
CA GLN A 158 23.98 3.01 -5.71
C GLN A 158 25.27 3.43 -5.00
N THR A 159 25.18 4.08 -3.83
CA THR A 159 26.32 4.59 -3.07
C THR A 159 26.21 4.23 -1.59
N ASP A 160 27.23 3.58 -1.05
CA ASP A 160 27.24 3.09 0.35
C ASP A 160 27.17 4.20 1.41
N ASP A 161 27.48 5.46 1.06
CA ASP A 161 27.63 6.56 2.02
C ASP A 161 26.52 7.63 1.93
N THR A 162 25.66 7.57 0.92
CA THR A 162 24.60 8.58 0.69
C THR A 162 23.27 8.08 1.21
N TRP A 163 22.52 8.97 1.85
CA TRP A 163 21.17 8.70 2.35
C TRP A 163 20.20 9.77 1.86
N HIS A 164 19.03 9.36 1.42
CA HIS A 164 17.94 10.26 1.04
C HIS A 164 17.05 10.54 2.24
N ASN A 165 17.05 11.77 2.72
CA ASN A 165 16.25 12.21 3.86
C ASN A 165 15.00 12.94 3.39
N TYR A 166 13.86 12.32 3.59
CA TYR A 166 12.53 12.85 3.27
C TYR A 166 11.89 13.40 4.54
N THR A 167 11.58 14.69 4.57
CA THR A 167 11.01 15.36 5.75
C THR A 167 9.74 16.14 5.36
N LYS A 168 8.73 16.11 6.23
CA LYS A 168 7.49 16.86 6.10
C LYS A 168 7.07 17.45 7.44
N ASP A 169 6.75 18.74 7.44
CA ASP A 169 6.04 19.41 8.54
C ASP A 169 4.55 19.04 8.47
N VAL A 170 4.00 18.50 9.56
CA VAL A 170 2.61 18.05 9.64
C VAL A 170 1.66 19.24 9.80
N MET A 171 2.08 20.26 10.57
CA MET A 171 1.26 21.44 10.87
C MET A 171 1.20 22.44 9.71
N HIS A 172 2.24 22.46 8.89
CA HIS A 172 2.32 23.30 7.69
C HIS A 172 2.47 22.39 6.48
N PRO A 173 1.38 21.88 5.89
CA PRO A 173 1.42 20.90 4.80
C PRO A 173 1.97 21.54 3.51
N GLY A 174 3.25 21.88 3.55
CA GLY A 174 4.05 22.27 2.43
C GLY A 174 4.51 21.05 1.62
N LYS A 175 5.37 21.32 0.64
CA LYS A 175 6.00 20.29 -0.17
C LYS A 175 6.94 19.43 0.70
N LYS A 176 6.89 18.10 0.54
CA LYS A 176 7.90 17.17 1.05
C LYS A 176 9.30 17.66 0.64
N ILE A 177 10.21 17.75 1.58
CA ILE A 177 11.62 18.10 1.34
C ILE A 177 12.39 16.80 1.24
N CYS A 178 13.15 16.62 0.17
CA CYS A 178 14.11 15.53 0.01
C CYS A 178 15.52 16.12 -0.05
N ARG A 179 16.43 15.60 0.74
CA ARG A 179 17.86 16.00 0.74
C ARG A 179 18.76 14.79 0.84
N ASP A 180 19.82 14.81 0.07
CA ASP A 180 20.90 13.85 0.18
C ASP A 180 21.82 14.24 1.34
N ILE A 181 22.07 13.28 2.23
CA ILE A 181 22.91 13.46 3.40
C ILE A 181 23.90 12.32 3.51
N GLN A 182 25.01 12.57 4.19
CA GLN A 182 25.96 11.53 4.59
C GLN A 182 25.83 11.32 6.10
N ILE A 183 25.61 10.09 6.53
CA ILE A 183 25.56 9.73 7.95
C ILE A 183 26.95 9.30 8.39
N LEU A 184 27.46 9.91 9.47
CA LEU A 184 28.78 9.59 9.98
C LEU A 184 28.80 8.23 10.69
N GLY A 185 29.94 7.55 10.67
CA GLY A 185 30.12 6.25 11.34
C GLY A 185 29.78 6.25 12.83
N GLY A 186 30.00 7.36 13.53
CA GLY A 186 29.61 7.53 14.94
C GLY A 186 28.07 7.62 15.11
N GLU A 187 27.37 8.28 14.20
CA GLU A 187 25.90 8.36 14.20
C GLU A 187 25.28 6.98 13.89
N LEU A 188 25.85 6.28 12.90
CA LEU A 188 25.46 4.89 12.59
C LEU A 188 25.70 3.97 13.79
N GLY A 189 26.84 4.09 14.48
CA GLY A 189 27.14 3.31 15.68
C GLY A 189 26.08 3.46 16.78
N GLN A 190 25.59 4.67 17.00
CA GLN A 190 24.50 4.93 17.96
C GLN A 190 23.18 4.26 17.52
N LEU A 191 22.85 4.29 16.23
CA LEU A 191 21.66 3.66 15.68
C LEU A 191 21.75 2.13 15.79
N TYR A 192 22.93 1.53 15.63
CA TYR A 192 23.13 0.09 15.83
C TYR A 192 22.97 -0.36 17.29
N GLN A 193 23.37 0.48 18.25
CA GLN A 193 23.27 0.18 19.67
C GLN A 193 21.84 0.30 20.19
N ASN A 194 21.04 1.21 19.64
CA ASN A 194 19.69 1.53 20.09
C ASN A 194 18.64 0.95 19.11
N LYS A 195 18.35 -0.35 19.26
CA LYS A 195 17.46 -1.06 18.31
C LYS A 195 15.99 -0.67 18.41
N GLU A 196 15.52 -0.19 19.57
CA GLU A 196 14.11 0.14 19.77
C GLU A 196 13.77 1.58 19.36
N TYR A 197 14.34 2.54 20.09
CA TYR A 197 14.20 3.97 19.82
C TYR A 197 15.28 4.77 20.53
N MET A 198 15.47 6.01 20.10
CA MET A 198 16.31 7.00 20.77
C MET A 198 15.50 8.28 21.00
N LEU A 199 15.60 8.85 22.18
CA LEU A 199 15.04 10.17 22.49
C LEU A 199 16.18 11.18 22.47
N LEU A 200 16.03 12.20 21.64
CA LEU A 200 16.99 13.28 21.48
C LEU A 200 16.32 14.63 21.72
N ASP A 201 17.05 15.54 22.30
CA ASP A 201 16.60 16.89 22.59
C ASP A 201 17.55 17.89 21.90
N TYR A 202 17.06 19.09 21.58
CA TYR A 202 17.80 20.14 20.88
C TYR A 202 19.07 20.62 21.65
N LYS A 203 19.20 20.31 22.93
CA LYS A 203 20.39 20.60 23.75
C LYS A 203 21.57 19.66 23.47
N GLN A 204 21.28 18.52 22.82
CA GLN A 204 22.30 17.55 22.44
C GLN A 204 22.85 17.88 21.04
N ALA A 205 23.96 17.23 20.67
CA ALA A 205 24.46 17.33 19.30
C ALA A 205 23.42 16.70 18.32
N ILE A 206 22.84 17.53 17.45
CA ILE A 206 21.82 17.10 16.50
C ILE A 206 22.47 16.30 15.36
N PRO A 207 22.13 15.01 15.20
CA PRO A 207 22.59 14.20 14.07
C PRO A 207 22.19 14.79 12.71
N ARG A 208 22.95 14.47 11.67
CA ARG A 208 22.73 15.02 10.32
C ARG A 208 21.35 14.71 9.77
N TYR A 209 20.81 13.53 10.04
CA TYR A 209 19.47 13.12 9.61
C TYR A 209 18.31 13.88 10.29
N LEU A 210 18.58 14.63 11.39
CA LEU A 210 17.60 15.48 12.07
C LEU A 210 17.76 16.97 11.77
N LYS A 211 18.82 17.40 11.07
CA LYS A 211 19.11 18.82 10.83
C LYS A 211 17.96 19.56 10.14
N GLU A 212 17.29 18.93 9.19
CA GLU A 212 16.15 19.54 8.50
C GLU A 212 15.00 19.82 9.46
N MET A 213 14.63 18.83 10.30
CA MET A 213 13.57 18.98 11.30
C MET A 213 13.96 20.04 12.36
N SER A 214 15.21 20.03 12.82
CA SER A 214 15.72 21.05 13.75
C SER A 214 15.67 22.46 13.14
N GLY A 215 16.00 22.61 11.84
CA GLY A 215 15.88 23.84 11.10
C GLY A 215 14.43 24.35 10.97
N GLN A 216 13.44 23.45 11.03
CA GLN A 216 12.00 23.76 11.08
C GLN A 216 11.51 24.10 12.49
N GLY A 217 12.39 24.19 13.48
CA GLY A 217 12.08 24.56 14.86
C GLY A 217 11.68 23.41 15.78
N MET A 218 11.91 22.14 15.36
CA MET A 218 11.68 20.99 16.24
C MET A 218 12.73 20.95 17.35
N ARG A 219 12.30 20.64 18.58
CA ARG A 219 13.13 20.66 19.77
C ARG A 219 13.30 19.30 20.44
N SER A 220 12.35 18.40 20.27
CA SER A 220 12.42 17.04 20.78
C SER A 220 12.20 16.05 19.63
N PHE A 221 12.89 14.91 19.67
CA PHE A 221 12.91 13.94 18.61
C PHE A 221 12.80 12.52 19.16
N VAL A 222 11.97 11.72 18.51
CA VAL A 222 11.97 10.26 18.65
C VAL A 222 12.55 9.68 17.37
N VAL A 223 13.65 8.95 17.50
CA VAL A 223 14.33 8.29 16.38
C VAL A 223 14.13 6.79 16.49
N LEU A 224 13.63 6.17 15.44
CA LEU A 224 13.28 4.76 15.36
C LEU A 224 14.11 4.14 14.23
N PRO A 225 15.27 3.54 14.53
CA PRO A 225 16.05 2.85 13.51
C PRO A 225 15.35 1.57 13.08
N ILE A 226 15.35 1.33 11.77
CA ILE A 226 14.84 0.11 11.14
C ILE A 226 16.02 -0.76 10.75
N HIS A 227 16.07 -1.96 11.32
CA HIS A 227 17.12 -2.93 11.07
C HIS A 227 16.59 -4.07 10.19
N LEU A 228 17.28 -4.35 9.09
CA LEU A 228 17.06 -5.52 8.24
C LEU A 228 18.37 -6.29 8.12
N LYS A 229 18.37 -7.57 8.45
CA LYS A 229 19.59 -8.43 8.41
C LYS A 229 20.80 -7.78 9.12
N ASP A 230 20.56 -7.25 10.34
CA ASP A 230 21.56 -6.56 11.17
C ASP A 230 22.18 -5.27 10.57
N LYS A 231 21.62 -4.72 9.50
CA LYS A 231 21.96 -3.40 8.96
C LYS A 231 20.85 -2.39 9.21
N VAL A 232 21.21 -1.13 9.47
CA VAL A 232 20.24 -0.03 9.51
C VAL A 232 19.80 0.23 8.07
N SER A 233 18.54 -0.07 7.77
CA SER A 233 17.96 0.04 6.42
C SER A 233 17.06 1.25 6.26
N ALA A 234 16.62 1.86 7.35
CA ALA A 234 15.94 3.14 7.35
C ALA A 234 16.00 3.77 8.74
N ILE A 235 15.76 5.08 8.81
CA ILE A 235 15.64 5.82 10.05
C ILE A 235 14.35 6.61 9.99
N VAL A 236 13.39 6.29 10.85
CA VAL A 236 12.18 7.08 11.02
C VAL A 236 12.41 8.06 12.17
N SER A 237 12.07 9.32 11.97
CA SER A 237 12.20 10.34 13.00
C SER A 237 10.91 11.13 13.12
N LEU A 238 10.47 11.37 14.35
CA LEU A 238 9.33 12.17 14.72
C LEU A 238 9.82 13.35 15.54
N GLY A 239 9.34 14.56 15.24
CA GLY A 239 9.78 15.78 15.91
C GLY A 239 8.62 16.62 16.42
N ASN A 240 8.83 17.24 17.61
CA ASN A 240 7.87 18.16 18.20
C ASN A 240 8.56 19.51 18.51
N ARG A 241 7.79 20.61 18.40
CA ARG A 241 8.26 21.98 18.69
C ARG A 241 8.41 22.23 20.17
N GLU A 242 7.56 21.61 20.97
CA GLU A 242 7.63 21.69 22.42
C GLU A 242 8.38 20.46 22.95
N GLN A 243 9.02 20.63 24.11
CA GLN A 243 9.69 19.53 24.80
C GLN A 243 8.61 18.71 25.51
N GLU A 244 8.23 17.58 24.94
CA GLU A 244 7.22 16.67 25.52
C GLU A 244 7.91 15.43 26.11
N ASP A 245 7.39 14.98 27.25
CA ASP A 245 7.64 13.64 27.76
C ASP A 245 6.78 12.65 26.95
N TYR A 246 7.40 11.92 26.05
CA TYR A 246 6.70 10.94 25.21
C TYR A 246 6.11 9.82 26.05
N SER A 247 4.80 9.63 25.98
CA SER A 247 4.14 8.53 26.68
C SER A 247 4.58 7.17 26.14
N ARG A 248 4.54 6.16 27.00
CA ARG A 248 4.87 4.78 26.60
C ARG A 248 3.99 4.29 25.45
N ASP A 249 2.73 4.65 25.45
CA ASP A 249 1.76 4.29 24.40
C ASP A 249 2.14 4.92 23.06
N PHE A 250 2.58 6.18 23.06
CA PHE A 250 3.08 6.85 21.87
C PHE A 250 4.30 6.12 21.28
N LEU A 251 5.29 5.76 22.12
CA LEU A 251 6.50 5.05 21.68
C LEU A 251 6.18 3.67 21.09
N ILE A 252 5.24 2.94 21.71
CA ILE A 252 4.77 1.65 21.20
C ILE A 252 4.09 1.83 19.82
N GLN A 253 3.21 2.80 19.66
CA GLN A 253 2.54 3.08 18.39
C GLN A 253 3.53 3.51 17.31
N ALA A 254 4.44 4.41 17.62
CA ALA A 254 5.49 4.86 16.71
C ALA A 254 6.36 3.68 16.24
N ARG A 255 6.73 2.78 17.16
CA ARG A 255 7.49 1.57 16.83
C ARG A 255 6.69 0.63 15.94
N GLN A 256 5.43 0.35 16.26
CA GLN A 256 4.57 -0.51 15.44
C GLN A 256 4.42 -0.02 13.99
N ILE A 257 4.27 1.29 13.80
CA ILE A 257 4.20 1.89 12.47
C ILE A 257 5.54 1.76 11.75
N SER A 258 6.65 2.02 12.44
CA SER A 258 8.00 1.88 11.86
C SER A 258 8.31 0.44 11.47
N ASP A 259 7.88 -0.55 12.25
CA ASP A 259 8.06 -1.98 11.92
C ASP A 259 7.29 -2.38 10.66
N ARG A 260 6.12 -1.77 10.40
CA ARG A 260 5.38 -2.01 9.15
C ARG A 260 6.10 -1.45 7.93
N ILE A 261 6.72 -0.28 8.07
CA ILE A 261 7.58 0.27 7.01
C ILE A 261 8.77 -0.66 6.77
N ALA A 262 9.36 -1.20 7.84
CA ALA A 262 10.45 -2.15 7.74
C ALA A 262 10.08 -3.36 6.88
N VAL A 263 8.90 -3.94 7.12
CA VAL A 263 8.37 -5.06 6.32
C VAL A 263 8.15 -4.64 4.87
N ALA A 264 7.61 -3.44 4.63
CA ALA A 264 7.39 -2.90 3.29
C ALA A 264 8.68 -2.78 2.48
N LEU A 265 9.65 -2.08 3.06
CA LEU A 265 10.96 -1.87 2.44
C LEU A 265 11.70 -3.19 2.23
N SER A 266 11.60 -4.12 3.21
CA SER A 266 12.17 -5.46 3.07
C SER A 266 11.57 -6.23 1.88
N ASN A 267 10.25 -6.16 1.71
CA ASN A 267 9.58 -6.81 0.59
C ASN A 267 9.99 -6.19 -0.76
N THR A 268 10.11 -4.86 -0.84
CA THR A 268 10.58 -4.18 -2.05
C THR A 268 12.00 -4.63 -2.40
N ASN A 269 12.92 -4.59 -1.43
CA ASN A 269 14.31 -5.04 -1.64
C ASN A 269 14.37 -6.52 -2.05
N LEU A 270 13.56 -7.41 -1.43
CA LEU A 270 13.52 -8.82 -1.81
C LEU A 270 13.04 -9.02 -3.25
N VAL A 271 12.05 -8.25 -3.71
CA VAL A 271 11.58 -8.30 -5.09
C VAL A 271 12.64 -7.77 -6.06
N GLU A 272 13.34 -6.71 -5.71
CA GLU A 272 14.46 -6.18 -6.50
C GLU A 272 15.61 -7.20 -6.58
N ASP A 273 16.00 -7.80 -5.46
CA ASP A 273 17.02 -8.87 -5.40
C ASP A 273 16.63 -10.06 -6.28
N LEU A 274 15.35 -10.49 -6.20
CA LEU A 274 14.84 -11.58 -7.04
C LEU A 274 14.84 -11.21 -8.52
N ASN A 275 14.51 -9.98 -8.88
CA ASN A 275 14.54 -9.50 -10.26
C ASN A 275 16.00 -9.46 -10.79
N MET A 276 16.93 -8.93 -9.99
CA MET A 276 18.36 -8.93 -10.35
C MET A 276 18.90 -10.34 -10.50
N LEU A 277 18.60 -11.25 -9.58
CA LEU A 277 19.01 -12.65 -9.67
C LEU A 277 18.44 -13.33 -10.91
N ASN A 278 17.14 -13.16 -11.16
CA ASN A 278 16.48 -13.71 -12.36
C ASN A 278 17.14 -13.18 -13.64
N TRP A 279 17.37 -11.87 -13.71
CA TRP A 279 18.03 -11.24 -14.85
C TRP A 279 19.47 -11.74 -15.04
N GLY A 280 20.27 -11.76 -13.97
CA GLY A 280 21.63 -12.29 -13.99
C GLY A 280 21.70 -13.76 -14.45
N THR A 281 20.73 -14.58 -14.01
CA THR A 281 20.61 -15.98 -14.44
C THR A 281 20.33 -16.08 -15.94
N LEU A 282 19.42 -15.26 -16.48
CA LEU A 282 19.12 -15.25 -17.93
C LEU A 282 20.34 -14.88 -18.77
N VAL A 283 21.03 -13.81 -18.39
CA VAL A 283 22.26 -13.38 -19.08
C VAL A 283 23.34 -14.47 -19.00
N THR A 284 23.49 -15.11 -17.84
CA THR A 284 24.46 -16.19 -17.66
C THR A 284 24.12 -17.39 -18.56
N LEU A 285 22.84 -17.77 -18.64
CA LEU A 285 22.41 -18.85 -19.55
C LEU A 285 22.69 -18.53 -21.01
N ALA A 286 22.39 -17.30 -21.45
CA ALA A 286 22.70 -16.82 -22.80
C ALA A 286 24.20 -16.89 -23.07
N ARG A 287 25.02 -16.40 -22.14
CA ARG A 287 26.51 -16.51 -22.26
C ARG A 287 27.04 -17.94 -22.31
N VAL A 288 26.43 -18.87 -21.58
CA VAL A 288 26.79 -20.31 -21.65
C VAL A 288 26.49 -20.88 -23.01
N VAL A 289 25.39 -20.47 -23.64
CA VAL A 289 25.07 -20.90 -25.03
C VAL A 289 26.02 -20.25 -26.03
N ASP A 290 26.26 -18.94 -25.88
CA ASP A 290 27.20 -18.20 -26.71
C ASP A 290 28.62 -18.81 -26.64
N ALA A 291 29.06 -19.26 -25.46
CA ALA A 291 30.36 -19.85 -25.23
C ALA A 291 30.54 -21.24 -25.92
N LYS A 292 29.44 -21.86 -26.39
CA LYS A 292 29.55 -23.10 -27.23
C LYS A 292 30.12 -22.84 -28.61
N SER A 293 30.19 -21.61 -29.06
CA SER A 293 30.87 -21.22 -30.28
C SER A 293 31.76 -19.99 -29.99
N HIS A 294 33.04 -20.10 -30.31
CA HIS A 294 34.01 -19.01 -30.05
C HIS A 294 33.63 -17.66 -30.70
N TRP A 295 32.69 -17.69 -31.63
CA TRP A 295 32.31 -16.55 -32.47
C TRP A 295 31.01 -15.85 -32.03
N THR A 296 30.34 -16.39 -31.03
CA THR A 296 29.05 -15.88 -30.55
C THR A 296 29.17 -15.18 -29.21
N ALA A 297 30.37 -14.87 -28.73
CA ALA A 297 30.54 -14.16 -27.46
C ALA A 297 29.76 -12.81 -27.44
N GLY A 298 28.78 -12.71 -26.55
CA GLY A 298 27.92 -11.54 -26.40
C GLY A 298 26.88 -11.34 -27.51
N HIS A 299 26.75 -12.28 -28.44
CA HIS A 299 25.77 -12.24 -29.53
C HIS A 299 24.35 -12.11 -29.01
N SER A 300 23.95 -12.98 -28.10
CA SER A 300 22.59 -12.99 -27.55
C SER A 300 22.24 -11.67 -26.84
N GLU A 301 23.19 -11.02 -26.16
CA GLU A 301 22.98 -9.71 -25.53
C GLU A 301 22.82 -8.61 -26.59
N ARG A 302 23.67 -8.56 -27.62
CA ARG A 302 23.57 -7.57 -28.72
C ARG A 302 22.27 -7.72 -29.50
N VAL A 303 21.86 -8.96 -29.82
CA VAL A 303 20.57 -9.23 -30.48
C VAL A 303 19.41 -8.76 -29.61
N ALA A 304 19.42 -9.04 -28.31
CA ALA A 304 18.39 -8.60 -27.41
C ALA A 304 18.31 -7.06 -27.30
N ASP A 305 19.44 -6.37 -27.23
CA ASP A 305 19.49 -4.92 -27.12
C ASP A 305 19.02 -4.25 -28.42
N LEU A 306 19.42 -4.77 -29.59
CA LEU A 306 18.92 -4.28 -30.87
C LEU A 306 17.41 -4.54 -31.05
N ALA A 307 16.94 -5.73 -30.64
CA ALA A 307 15.51 -6.04 -30.64
C ALA A 307 14.70 -5.09 -29.75
N VAL A 308 15.22 -4.74 -28.56
CA VAL A 308 14.62 -3.72 -27.67
C VAL A 308 14.56 -2.36 -28.34
N THR A 309 15.63 -1.92 -29.01
CA THR A 309 15.67 -0.66 -29.72
C THR A 309 14.60 -0.61 -30.82
N ILE A 310 14.50 -1.68 -31.63
CA ILE A 310 13.48 -1.80 -32.68
C ILE A 310 12.06 -1.80 -32.04
N GLY A 311 11.84 -2.61 -31.00
CA GLY A 311 10.56 -2.71 -30.32
C GLY A 311 10.10 -1.39 -29.68
N THR A 312 11.04 -0.62 -29.12
CA THR A 312 10.77 0.70 -28.55
C THR A 312 10.37 1.69 -29.65
N ALA A 313 11.08 1.70 -30.77
CA ALA A 313 10.74 2.54 -31.92
C ALA A 313 9.39 2.12 -32.57
N MET A 314 8.98 0.85 -32.43
CA MET A 314 7.64 0.38 -32.82
C MET A 314 6.53 0.76 -31.83
N GLY A 315 6.85 1.34 -30.66
CA GLY A 315 5.88 1.74 -29.64
C GLY A 315 5.37 0.61 -28.74
N LEU A 316 6.14 -0.47 -28.57
CA LEU A 316 5.78 -1.54 -27.65
C LEU A 316 5.77 -1.05 -26.21
N SER A 317 4.85 -1.58 -25.39
CA SER A 317 4.75 -1.28 -23.97
C SER A 317 5.98 -1.79 -23.20
N LYS A 318 6.24 -1.23 -22.01
CA LYS A 318 7.35 -1.67 -21.13
C LYS A 318 7.34 -3.18 -20.86
N ARG A 319 6.15 -3.77 -20.72
CA ARG A 319 5.99 -5.22 -20.51
C ARG A 319 6.43 -6.00 -21.75
N GLU A 320 5.96 -5.59 -22.92
CA GLU A 320 6.32 -6.25 -24.19
C GLU A 320 7.82 -6.11 -24.47
N ILE A 321 8.42 -4.95 -24.19
CA ILE A 321 9.88 -4.74 -24.31
C ILE A 321 10.66 -5.69 -23.40
N THR A 322 10.21 -5.86 -22.13
CA THR A 322 10.84 -6.80 -21.21
C THR A 322 10.76 -8.25 -21.73
N SER A 323 9.62 -8.64 -22.28
CA SER A 323 9.41 -9.97 -22.85
C SER A 323 10.21 -10.16 -24.13
N LEU A 324 10.27 -9.16 -25.00
CA LEU A 324 11.11 -9.16 -26.20
C LEU A 324 12.61 -9.30 -25.85
N LYS A 325 13.07 -8.55 -24.83
CA LYS A 325 14.46 -8.65 -24.37
C LYS A 325 14.80 -10.08 -23.89
N LYS A 326 13.90 -10.70 -23.11
CA LYS A 326 14.06 -12.11 -22.68
C LYS A 326 14.07 -13.07 -23.87
N ALA A 327 13.17 -12.87 -24.84
CA ALA A 327 13.11 -13.69 -26.04
C ALA A 327 14.40 -13.58 -26.87
N GLY A 328 14.93 -12.38 -27.05
CA GLY A 328 16.19 -12.13 -27.73
C GLY A 328 17.39 -12.75 -27.02
N LEU A 329 17.45 -12.65 -25.68
CA LEU A 329 18.51 -13.32 -24.90
C LEU A 329 18.49 -14.84 -25.03
N LEU A 330 17.30 -15.44 -25.11
CA LEU A 330 17.11 -16.89 -25.07
C LEU A 330 16.80 -17.51 -26.44
N HIS A 331 16.81 -16.75 -27.55
CA HIS A 331 16.40 -17.24 -28.86
C HIS A 331 17.18 -18.50 -29.27
N ASP A 332 18.43 -18.53 -28.90
CA ASP A 332 19.38 -19.61 -29.23
C ASP A 332 19.59 -20.65 -28.13
N ILE A 333 18.80 -20.61 -27.02
CA ILE A 333 19.00 -21.52 -25.86
C ILE A 333 19.01 -23.00 -26.26
N GLY A 334 18.29 -23.38 -27.30
CA GLY A 334 18.25 -24.75 -27.81
C GLY A 334 19.57 -25.26 -28.41
N LYS A 335 20.49 -24.37 -28.75
CA LYS A 335 21.84 -24.72 -29.20
C LYS A 335 22.65 -25.49 -28.14
N ILE A 336 22.19 -25.45 -26.86
CA ILE A 336 22.81 -26.28 -25.79
C ILE A 336 22.79 -27.78 -26.12
N SER A 337 21.79 -28.23 -26.88
CA SER A 337 21.67 -29.64 -27.32
C SER A 337 22.32 -29.92 -28.67
N THR A 338 22.86 -28.93 -29.38
CA THR A 338 23.55 -29.10 -30.65
C THR A 338 25.00 -29.55 -30.43
N PRO A 339 25.49 -30.59 -31.09
CA PRO A 339 26.88 -31.00 -30.96
C PRO A 339 27.84 -29.88 -31.34
N HIS A 340 28.84 -29.62 -30.49
CA HIS A 340 29.82 -28.54 -30.66
C HIS A 340 30.58 -28.67 -32.01
N ILE A 341 30.90 -29.89 -32.45
CA ILE A 341 31.58 -30.13 -33.71
C ILE A 341 30.83 -29.62 -34.93
N LEU A 342 29.48 -29.55 -34.86
CA LEU A 342 28.66 -29.00 -35.95
C LEU A 342 28.64 -27.49 -35.95
N LEU A 343 28.66 -26.85 -34.74
CA LEU A 343 28.66 -25.39 -34.61
C LEU A 343 30.00 -24.79 -35.07
N GLU A 344 31.11 -25.53 -34.95
CA GLU A 344 32.46 -25.08 -35.31
C GLU A 344 33.01 -25.75 -36.58
N LYS A 345 32.16 -26.46 -37.33
CA LYS A 345 32.62 -27.15 -38.53
C LYS A 345 33.19 -26.18 -39.57
N PRO A 346 34.47 -26.36 -39.95
CA PRO A 346 35.03 -25.55 -41.01
C PRO A 346 34.46 -25.95 -42.37
N GLY A 347 33.63 -25.12 -42.96
CA GLY A 347 33.05 -25.30 -44.28
C GLY A 347 31.53 -25.46 -44.32
N LYS A 348 31.01 -25.94 -45.45
CA LYS A 348 29.57 -26.11 -45.62
C LYS A 348 29.06 -27.34 -44.85
N LEU A 349 27.93 -27.20 -44.18
CA LEU A 349 27.20 -28.31 -43.56
C LEU A 349 26.51 -29.16 -44.64
N THR A 350 26.41 -30.49 -44.41
CA THR A 350 25.51 -31.33 -45.20
C THR A 350 24.05 -31.03 -44.84
N ASP A 351 23.11 -31.50 -45.64
CA ASP A 351 21.67 -31.28 -45.34
C ASP A 351 21.25 -31.95 -44.03
N GLU A 352 21.84 -33.15 -43.72
CA GLU A 352 21.59 -33.85 -42.45
C GLU A 352 22.16 -33.06 -41.26
N GLU A 353 23.39 -32.55 -41.36
CA GLU A 353 24.02 -31.72 -40.32
C GLU A 353 23.25 -30.41 -40.09
N PHE A 354 22.80 -29.78 -41.16
CA PHE A 354 21.98 -28.58 -41.09
C PHE A 354 20.59 -28.88 -40.49
N GLY A 355 20.03 -30.06 -40.74
CA GLY A 355 18.82 -30.56 -40.12
C GLY A 355 18.94 -30.59 -38.59
N ILE A 356 20.08 -31.04 -38.04
CA ILE A 356 20.33 -31.07 -36.59
C ILE A 356 20.36 -29.63 -36.01
N ILE A 357 20.97 -28.70 -36.73
CA ILE A 357 21.02 -27.31 -36.29
C ILE A 357 19.61 -26.66 -36.32
N ARG A 358 18.79 -26.95 -37.33
CA ARG A 358 17.42 -26.46 -37.47
C ARG A 358 16.49 -26.86 -36.32
N GLU A 359 16.84 -27.85 -35.53
CA GLU A 359 16.05 -28.28 -34.38
C GLU A 359 16.16 -27.32 -33.17
N HIS A 360 17.18 -26.42 -33.10
CA HIS A 360 17.41 -25.63 -31.91
C HIS A 360 16.22 -24.71 -31.52
N PRO A 361 15.42 -24.13 -32.44
CA PRO A 361 14.26 -23.32 -32.00
C PRO A 361 13.22 -24.18 -31.30
N VAL A 362 12.96 -25.40 -31.79
CA VAL A 362 12.03 -26.36 -31.17
C VAL A 362 12.56 -26.82 -29.81
N LYS A 363 13.84 -27.18 -29.74
CA LYS A 363 14.50 -27.57 -28.48
C LYS A 363 14.52 -26.41 -27.48
N GLY A 364 14.75 -25.19 -27.93
CA GLY A 364 14.69 -23.99 -27.13
C GLY A 364 13.31 -23.73 -26.55
N ALA A 365 12.27 -23.83 -27.36
CA ALA A 365 10.89 -23.75 -26.91
C ALA A 365 10.57 -24.80 -25.84
N HIS A 366 10.99 -26.03 -26.04
CA HIS A 366 10.78 -27.14 -25.09
C HIS A 366 11.53 -26.94 -23.76
N ILE A 367 12.75 -26.40 -23.80
CA ILE A 367 13.51 -26.04 -22.57
C ILE A 367 12.78 -24.98 -21.73
N LEU A 368 12.09 -24.02 -22.37
CA LEU A 368 11.42 -22.93 -21.70
C LEU A 368 9.97 -23.25 -21.28
N GLU A 369 9.35 -24.28 -21.86
CA GLU A 369 7.95 -24.66 -21.62
C GLU A 369 7.57 -24.85 -20.14
N PRO A 370 8.41 -25.48 -19.27
CA PRO A 370 8.10 -25.66 -17.87
C PRO A 370 8.00 -24.36 -17.08
N ILE A 371 8.56 -23.27 -17.59
CA ILE A 371 8.62 -21.98 -16.91
C ILE A 371 7.40 -21.13 -17.30
N THR A 372 6.33 -21.19 -16.51
CA THR A 372 5.07 -20.51 -16.81
C THR A 372 5.23 -19.03 -17.20
N PRO A 373 6.07 -18.19 -16.55
CA PRO A 373 6.29 -16.82 -16.96
C PRO A 373 6.92 -16.61 -18.33
N TYR A 374 7.47 -17.69 -18.95
CA TYR A 374 8.12 -17.60 -20.26
C TYR A 374 7.21 -18.02 -21.43
N ARG A 375 5.98 -18.45 -21.16
CA ARG A 375 5.04 -18.85 -22.21
C ARG A 375 4.84 -17.78 -23.28
N GLU A 376 4.84 -16.50 -22.92
CA GLU A 376 4.66 -15.40 -23.87
C GLU A 376 5.88 -15.17 -24.78
N ILE A 377 7.08 -15.62 -24.39
CA ILE A 377 8.30 -15.47 -25.19
C ILE A 377 8.60 -16.69 -26.06
N ILE A 378 8.01 -17.86 -25.76
CA ILE A 378 8.22 -19.11 -26.51
C ILE A 378 8.00 -18.92 -28.00
N PRO A 379 6.93 -18.26 -28.50
CA PRO A 379 6.76 -18.03 -29.94
C PRO A 379 7.91 -17.23 -30.57
N GLY A 380 8.50 -16.29 -29.83
CA GLY A 380 9.69 -15.54 -30.26
C GLY A 380 10.89 -16.44 -30.45
N VAL A 381 11.14 -17.36 -29.50
CA VAL A 381 12.23 -18.33 -29.54
C VAL A 381 12.01 -19.42 -30.62
N LEU A 382 10.77 -19.92 -30.73
CA LEU A 382 10.43 -21.00 -31.67
C LEU A 382 10.51 -20.57 -33.13
N GLN A 383 10.12 -19.30 -33.40
CA GLN A 383 9.83 -18.83 -34.77
C GLN A 383 10.88 -17.85 -35.31
N HIS A 384 11.98 -17.56 -34.59
CA HIS A 384 12.95 -16.54 -35.02
C HIS A 384 13.67 -16.84 -36.33
N HIS A 385 13.63 -18.08 -36.81
CA HIS A 385 14.12 -18.50 -38.11
C HIS A 385 13.02 -18.71 -39.16
N GLU A 386 11.78 -18.42 -38.82
CA GLU A 386 10.73 -18.32 -39.84
C GLU A 386 10.97 -17.11 -40.73
N ARG A 387 10.64 -17.23 -41.99
CA ARG A 387 10.79 -16.17 -42.99
C ARG A 387 9.44 -15.62 -43.36
N PHE A 388 9.38 -14.32 -43.58
CA PHE A 388 8.14 -13.66 -43.92
C PHE A 388 7.46 -14.24 -45.18
N ASP A 389 8.26 -14.80 -46.10
CA ASP A 389 7.80 -15.47 -47.33
C ASP A 389 7.39 -16.95 -47.14
N GLY A 390 7.44 -17.49 -45.91
CA GLY A 390 7.05 -18.87 -45.58
C GLY A 390 8.10 -19.92 -45.90
N ARG A 391 9.31 -19.53 -46.30
CA ARG A 391 10.41 -20.46 -46.62
C ARG A 391 11.36 -20.72 -45.45
N GLY A 392 10.91 -20.34 -44.22
CA GLY A 392 11.69 -20.53 -43.02
C GLY A 392 11.48 -21.88 -42.35
N TYR A 393 11.90 -22.00 -41.11
CA TYR A 393 11.75 -23.19 -40.27
C TYR A 393 11.47 -22.76 -38.81
N PRO A 394 10.88 -23.65 -38.00
CA PRO A 394 10.63 -25.09 -38.20
C PRO A 394 9.29 -25.40 -38.89
N HIS A 395 8.32 -24.47 -38.93
CA HIS A 395 6.98 -24.76 -39.40
C HIS A 395 6.67 -24.24 -40.81
N GLY A 396 7.47 -23.33 -41.37
CA GLY A 396 7.24 -22.70 -42.66
C GLY A 396 6.03 -21.75 -42.67
N ILE A 397 5.69 -21.14 -41.54
CA ILE A 397 4.63 -20.16 -41.44
C ILE A 397 5.06 -18.81 -42.01
N SER A 398 4.10 -17.99 -42.47
CA SER A 398 4.40 -16.78 -43.24
C SER A 398 3.69 -15.52 -42.68
N GLY A 399 4.22 -14.37 -43.02
CA GLY A 399 3.60 -13.08 -42.77
C GLY A 399 3.34 -12.84 -41.27
N ARG A 400 2.08 -12.50 -40.93
CA ARG A 400 1.66 -12.17 -39.56
C ARG A 400 1.35 -13.38 -38.68
N GLU A 401 1.38 -14.58 -39.21
CA GLU A 401 1.32 -15.80 -38.41
C GLU A 401 2.59 -15.97 -37.56
N ILE A 402 3.70 -15.39 -38.02
CA ILE A 402 4.94 -15.32 -37.25
C ILE A 402 4.77 -14.31 -36.13
N SER A 403 5.10 -14.70 -34.90
CA SER A 403 5.09 -13.82 -33.72
C SER A 403 5.85 -12.52 -33.99
N LEU A 404 5.34 -11.40 -33.48
CA LEU A 404 6.01 -10.11 -33.63
C LEU A 404 7.42 -10.16 -33.02
N TYR A 405 7.60 -10.81 -31.88
CA TYR A 405 8.91 -10.97 -31.26
C TYR A 405 9.87 -11.73 -32.18
N ALA A 406 9.43 -12.81 -32.81
CA ALA A 406 10.23 -13.56 -33.75
C ALA A 406 10.63 -12.71 -34.97
N ARG A 407 9.70 -11.93 -35.54
CA ARG A 407 9.98 -11.03 -36.69
C ARG A 407 11.01 -9.97 -36.36
N ILE A 408 10.96 -9.41 -35.12
CA ILE A 408 11.94 -8.42 -34.65
C ILE A 408 13.30 -9.10 -34.41
N ILE A 409 13.32 -10.23 -33.71
CA ILE A 409 14.55 -10.99 -33.41
C ILE A 409 15.23 -11.42 -34.72
N ALA A 410 14.49 -11.90 -35.72
CA ALA A 410 15.05 -12.29 -37.01
C ALA A 410 15.88 -11.18 -37.70
N VAL A 411 15.41 -9.91 -37.64
CA VAL A 411 16.15 -8.77 -38.16
C VAL A 411 17.38 -8.48 -37.30
N ALA A 412 17.25 -8.49 -35.98
CA ALA A 412 18.34 -8.20 -35.05
C ALA A 412 19.44 -9.27 -35.13
N ASP A 413 19.08 -10.56 -35.16
CA ASP A 413 20.00 -11.69 -35.31
C ASP A 413 20.76 -11.64 -36.65
N ALA A 414 20.04 -11.42 -37.77
CA ALA A 414 20.67 -11.31 -39.08
C ALA A 414 21.65 -10.13 -39.16
N TYR A 415 21.30 -8.98 -38.56
CA TYR A 415 22.18 -7.82 -38.46
C TYR A 415 23.45 -8.15 -37.69
N ASP A 416 23.35 -8.66 -36.46
CA ASP A 416 24.50 -8.98 -35.62
C ASP A 416 25.36 -10.06 -36.29
N ALA A 417 24.71 -11.09 -36.87
CA ALA A 417 25.39 -12.16 -37.56
C ALA A 417 26.19 -11.67 -38.78
N MET A 418 25.79 -10.59 -39.43
CA MET A 418 26.50 -10.07 -40.62
C MET A 418 27.58 -9.06 -40.28
N VAL A 419 27.39 -8.23 -39.24
CA VAL A 419 28.36 -7.23 -38.79
C VAL A 419 29.50 -7.85 -38.00
N SER A 420 29.23 -8.91 -37.23
CA SER A 420 30.24 -9.59 -36.41
C SER A 420 31.22 -10.44 -37.22
N ASP A 421 32.49 -10.46 -36.78
CA ASP A 421 33.51 -11.38 -37.34
C ASP A 421 33.13 -12.81 -37.09
N ARG A 422 33.39 -13.70 -38.11
CA ARG A 422 33.21 -15.14 -38.03
C ARG A 422 34.48 -15.86 -38.49
N PRO A 423 34.68 -17.18 -38.14
CA PRO A 423 35.92 -17.91 -38.42
C PRO A 423 36.43 -17.81 -39.85
N TYR A 424 35.50 -17.69 -40.77
CA TYR A 424 35.78 -17.75 -42.21
C TYR A 424 35.48 -16.42 -42.93
N ARG A 425 35.04 -15.36 -42.19
CA ARG A 425 34.61 -14.12 -42.77
C ARG A 425 34.71 -12.96 -41.79
N ARG A 426 35.41 -11.89 -42.18
CA ARG A 426 35.30 -10.60 -41.48
C ARG A 426 33.88 -10.08 -41.55
N GLY A 427 33.46 -9.40 -40.53
CA GLY A 427 32.18 -8.66 -40.50
C GLY A 427 32.06 -7.77 -41.74
N LYS A 428 30.86 -7.66 -42.25
CA LYS A 428 30.56 -6.76 -43.36
C LYS A 428 30.42 -5.34 -42.83
N SER A 429 30.61 -4.31 -43.70
CA SER A 429 30.34 -2.94 -43.29
C SER A 429 28.87 -2.76 -42.96
N GLN A 430 28.60 -1.83 -42.03
CA GLN A 430 27.25 -1.52 -41.57
C GLN A 430 26.35 -1.13 -42.76
N GLU A 431 26.83 -0.27 -43.66
CA GLU A 431 26.09 0.17 -44.86
C GLU A 431 25.67 -1.04 -45.73
N PHE A 432 26.61 -2.00 -45.96
CA PHE A 432 26.30 -3.19 -46.73
C PHE A 432 25.20 -4.04 -46.06
N VAL A 433 25.25 -4.16 -44.73
CA VAL A 433 24.27 -4.99 -43.96
C VAL A 433 22.90 -4.32 -43.99
N ILE A 434 22.84 -2.98 -43.84
CA ILE A 434 21.60 -2.22 -43.91
C ILE A 434 20.95 -2.40 -45.30
N ASP A 435 21.73 -2.33 -46.39
CA ASP A 435 21.21 -2.52 -47.74
C ASP A 435 20.70 -3.95 -47.96
N GLU A 436 21.42 -4.97 -47.46
CA GLU A 436 21.00 -6.39 -47.56
C GLU A 436 19.67 -6.59 -46.85
N ILE A 437 19.52 -6.10 -45.60
CA ILE A 437 18.27 -6.20 -44.84
C ILE A 437 17.12 -5.46 -45.57
N ARG A 438 17.39 -4.29 -46.16
CA ARG A 438 16.43 -3.54 -46.98
C ARG A 438 15.94 -4.36 -48.20
N GLN A 439 16.84 -5.00 -48.90
CA GLN A 439 16.50 -5.85 -50.06
C GLN A 439 15.69 -7.08 -49.68
N GLN A 440 15.89 -7.63 -48.48
CA GLN A 440 15.16 -8.80 -47.98
C GLN A 440 13.82 -8.48 -47.34
N ALA A 441 13.36 -7.18 -47.33
CA ALA A 441 12.07 -6.81 -46.85
C ALA A 441 10.94 -7.43 -47.70
N GLY A 442 9.98 -8.07 -47.05
CA GLY A 442 8.88 -8.81 -47.69
C GLY A 442 9.25 -10.22 -48.11
N HIS A 443 10.55 -10.59 -48.09
CA HIS A 443 11.06 -11.94 -48.34
C HIS A 443 11.47 -12.63 -47.05
N GLN A 444 12.64 -12.36 -46.53
CA GLN A 444 13.10 -12.94 -45.28
C GLN A 444 12.48 -12.17 -44.08
N PHE A 445 12.39 -10.87 -44.16
CA PHE A 445 12.02 -10.02 -43.03
C PHE A 445 10.66 -9.31 -43.23
N ASP A 446 9.97 -9.04 -42.12
CA ASP A 446 8.76 -8.22 -42.12
C ASP A 446 9.10 -6.79 -42.60
N PRO A 447 8.45 -6.29 -43.66
CA PRO A 447 8.69 -4.96 -44.19
C PRO A 447 8.42 -3.83 -43.19
N ILE A 448 7.50 -4.05 -42.21
CA ILE A 448 7.22 -3.06 -41.17
C ILE A 448 8.40 -2.99 -40.19
N VAL A 449 8.91 -4.13 -39.75
CA VAL A 449 10.08 -4.20 -38.86
C VAL A 449 11.31 -3.62 -39.54
N VAL A 450 11.54 -3.97 -40.82
CA VAL A 450 12.67 -3.42 -41.59
C VAL A 450 12.55 -1.89 -41.73
N LYS A 451 11.36 -1.36 -42.01
CA LYS A 451 11.16 0.10 -42.07
C LYS A 451 11.56 0.80 -40.79
N VAL A 452 11.16 0.27 -39.62
CA VAL A 452 11.53 0.82 -38.32
C VAL A 452 13.03 0.64 -38.04
N PHE A 453 13.60 -0.52 -38.34
CA PHE A 453 15.04 -0.74 -38.23
C PHE A 453 15.85 0.29 -39.01
N LEU A 454 15.47 0.58 -40.27
CA LEU A 454 16.16 1.59 -41.11
C LEU A 454 16.04 3.01 -40.56
N SER A 455 14.91 3.37 -39.92
CA SER A 455 14.76 4.71 -39.34
C SER A 455 15.70 4.95 -38.15
N ILE A 456 16.04 3.92 -37.37
CA ILE A 456 16.97 4.02 -36.25
C ILE A 456 18.34 4.45 -36.72
N PHE A 457 18.86 3.84 -37.80
CA PHE A 457 20.18 4.16 -38.33
C PHE A 457 20.24 5.50 -39.14
N SER A 458 19.12 5.95 -39.67
CA SER A 458 19.06 7.27 -40.35
C SER A 458 19.03 8.44 -39.35
N GLU A 459 18.53 8.26 -38.17
CA GLU A 459 18.53 9.25 -37.10
C GLU A 459 19.92 9.38 -36.45
N ASP A 460 20.65 8.27 -36.28
CA ASP A 460 22.02 8.26 -35.75
C ASP A 460 22.99 9.02 -36.71
N GLU A 461 22.87 8.82 -38.04
CA GLU A 461 23.68 9.56 -39.03
C GLU A 461 23.38 11.07 -38.98
N ALA A 462 22.11 11.44 -38.76
CA ALA A 462 21.73 12.85 -38.65
C ALA A 462 22.26 13.46 -37.33
N ALA A 463 22.25 12.71 -36.25
CA ALA A 463 22.79 13.17 -34.95
C ALA A 463 24.33 13.29 -34.99
N GLU A 464 25.06 12.33 -35.59
CA GLU A 464 26.50 12.42 -35.76
C GLU A 464 26.93 13.56 -36.72
N ALA A 465 26.15 13.81 -37.76
CA ALA A 465 26.40 14.92 -38.66
C ALA A 465 26.21 16.29 -37.97
N CYS A 466 25.24 16.38 -37.05
CA CYS A 466 24.98 17.59 -36.27
C CYS A 466 26.06 17.86 -35.20
N VAL A 467 26.73 16.84 -34.70
CA VAL A 467 27.83 16.95 -33.71
C VAL A 467 29.17 17.30 -34.42
N ARG A 468 29.32 16.99 -35.73
CA ARG A 468 30.52 17.28 -36.52
C ARG A 468 30.44 18.66 -37.26
N ALA A 469 29.30 19.30 -37.27
CA ALA A 469 29.09 20.64 -37.81
C ALA A 469 29.13 21.73 -36.70
#